data_b26dc97607d838a0e487530b43ea7779
#
_entry.id   b26dc97607d838a0e487530b43ea7779
#
_cell.length_a   1.000
_cell.length_b   1.000
_cell.length_c   1.000
_cell.angle_alpha   90.00
_cell.angle_beta   90.00
_cell.angle_gamma   90.00
#
_symmetry.space_group_name_H-M   'P 1'
#
loop_
_entity.id
_entity.type
_entity.pdbx_description
1 polymer ?
#
loop_
_entity_poly.entity_id
_entity_poly.type
_entity_poly.pdbx_seq_one_letter_code
_entity_poly.pdbx_strand_id
1 'polypeptide(L)'
;MKYIQGQNRLQTYLFPVSLDDAIDADNEVRLIDVFVDSLVLERFGFEIDHGENGRPAYHPKDLLKPFIYGYMNKIRSSRRLEQESKRNIEVMWLLSNLQPDHNTISNFRRDNPEAIKKVFMETVKIANYFNLIGATLIAGDSTKFRAQNSKKNNFNEKKISRHLEYIQNKLQEYNQALAQSDGDKEDIEDQI
;
A
#
# COMPACT_ATOMS: atom_id res chain seq x y z
N MET A 1 14.50 15.53 -40.42
CA MET A 1 14.39 15.64 -38.96
C MET A 1 15.14 14.46 -38.34
N LYS A 2 16.01 14.70 -37.38
CA LYS A 2 16.66 13.63 -36.64
C LYS A 2 15.81 13.32 -35.41
N TYR A 3 15.27 12.13 -35.33
CA TYR A 3 14.58 11.64 -34.13
C TYR A 3 15.57 11.15 -33.09
N ILE A 4 15.25 11.31 -31.82
CA ILE A 4 15.98 10.71 -30.71
C ILE A 4 15.79 9.19 -30.81
N GLN A 5 16.88 8.44 -30.84
CA GLN A 5 16.83 6.98 -30.92
C GLN A 5 17.06 6.38 -29.53
N GLY A 6 16.28 5.36 -29.20
CA GLY A 6 16.48 4.58 -27.98
C GLY A 6 17.70 3.65 -28.10
N GLN A 7 18.07 3.06 -26.98
CA GLN A 7 19.18 2.09 -26.93
C GLN A 7 18.78 0.77 -27.58
N ASN A 8 19.78 0.05 -28.09
CA ASN A 8 19.56 -1.28 -28.63
C ASN A 8 19.15 -2.23 -27.48
N ARG A 9 18.10 -3.01 -27.68
CA ARG A 9 17.58 -3.97 -26.68
C ARG A 9 18.57 -5.08 -26.34
N LEU A 10 19.55 -5.35 -27.20
CA LEU A 10 20.59 -6.37 -27.00
C LEU A 10 21.88 -5.77 -26.42
N GLN A 11 21.87 -4.48 -26.10
CA GLN A 11 23.04 -3.85 -25.50
C GLN A 11 23.20 -4.33 -24.06
N THR A 12 24.34 -4.90 -23.77
CA THR A 12 24.77 -5.25 -22.41
C THR A 12 25.60 -4.13 -21.83
N TYR A 13 25.37 -3.83 -20.55
CA TYR A 13 26.19 -2.88 -19.82
C TYR A 13 27.46 -3.56 -19.32
N LEU A 14 28.60 -2.90 -19.43
CA LEU A 14 29.86 -3.40 -18.92
C LEU A 14 29.87 -3.49 -17.38
N PHE A 15 29.15 -2.57 -16.74
CA PHE A 15 28.94 -2.56 -15.29
C PHE A 15 27.46 -2.81 -14.99
N PRO A 16 27.14 -3.78 -14.13
CA PRO A 16 25.76 -4.00 -13.72
C PRO A 16 25.24 -2.78 -12.94
N VAL A 17 24.08 -2.27 -13.32
CA VAL A 17 23.36 -1.22 -12.57
C VAL A 17 22.62 -1.91 -11.43
N SER A 18 22.81 -1.44 -10.21
CA SER A 18 22.05 -1.95 -9.07
C SER A 18 20.59 -1.45 -9.13
N LEU A 19 19.68 -2.15 -8.45
CA LEU A 19 18.31 -1.65 -8.32
C LEU A 19 18.28 -0.28 -7.61
N ASP A 20 19.20 -0.06 -6.70
CA ASP A 20 19.30 1.19 -5.94
C ASP A 20 19.71 2.37 -6.82
N ASP A 21 20.59 2.15 -7.80
CA ASP A 21 20.98 3.16 -8.79
C ASP A 21 19.84 3.51 -9.77
N ALA A 22 18.85 2.62 -9.91
CA ALA A 22 17.71 2.81 -10.80
C ALA A 22 16.55 3.59 -10.15
N ILE A 23 16.64 3.90 -8.84
CA ILE A 23 15.65 4.62 -8.06
C ILE A 23 16.25 5.93 -7.58
N ASP A 24 15.59 7.05 -7.90
CA ASP A 24 16.03 8.38 -7.49
C ASP A 24 16.16 8.49 -5.96
N ALA A 25 17.08 9.30 -5.49
CA ALA A 25 17.35 9.45 -4.06
C ALA A 25 16.16 10.03 -3.27
N ASP A 26 15.30 10.81 -3.94
CA ASP A 26 14.09 11.43 -3.39
C ASP A 26 12.80 10.67 -3.74
N ASN A 27 12.91 9.46 -4.31
CA ASN A 27 11.74 8.65 -4.65
C ASN A 27 10.96 8.21 -3.40
N GLU A 28 9.64 8.31 -3.47
CA GLU A 28 8.72 8.00 -2.37
C GLU A 28 8.81 6.55 -1.85
N VAL A 29 9.27 5.61 -2.68
CA VAL A 29 9.43 4.21 -2.26
C VAL A 29 10.48 4.05 -1.15
N ARG A 30 11.49 4.92 -1.11
CA ARG A 30 12.47 4.92 -0.02
C ARG A 30 11.84 5.27 1.32
N LEU A 31 10.85 6.15 1.33
CA LEU A 31 10.07 6.46 2.53
C LEU A 31 9.22 5.27 2.98
N ILE A 32 8.61 4.54 2.04
CA ILE A 32 7.85 3.32 2.36
C ILE A 32 8.76 2.28 3.01
N ASP A 33 9.95 2.08 2.45
CA ASP A 33 10.94 1.12 2.94
C ASP A 33 11.34 1.43 4.38
N VAL A 34 11.83 2.64 4.62
CA VAL A 34 12.24 3.10 5.96
C VAL A 34 11.09 3.04 6.97
N PHE A 35 9.88 3.45 6.55
CA PHE A 35 8.70 3.40 7.40
C PHE A 35 8.39 1.97 7.83
N VAL A 36 8.26 1.03 6.90
CA VAL A 36 7.92 -0.36 7.21
C VAL A 36 9.03 -1.03 8.03
N ASP A 37 10.29 -0.73 7.72
CA ASP A 37 11.41 -1.30 8.47
C ASP A 37 11.51 -0.77 9.90
N SER A 38 11.01 0.42 10.17
CA SER A 38 10.92 0.98 11.52
C SER A 38 9.81 0.35 12.39
N LEU A 39 8.85 -0.38 11.78
CA LEU A 39 7.73 -0.96 12.51
C LEU A 39 8.15 -2.18 13.34
N VAL A 40 7.68 -2.23 14.57
CA VAL A 40 7.71 -3.42 15.43
C VAL A 40 6.41 -4.18 15.17
N LEU A 41 6.44 -5.16 14.27
CA LEU A 41 5.26 -5.82 13.71
C LEU A 41 4.39 -6.51 14.76
N GLU A 42 5.00 -7.06 15.81
CA GLU A 42 4.31 -7.73 16.92
C GLU A 42 3.32 -6.79 17.62
N ARG A 43 3.65 -5.50 17.74
CA ARG A 43 2.76 -4.48 18.33
C ARG A 43 1.48 -4.27 17.54
N PHE A 44 1.53 -4.58 16.25
CA PHE A 44 0.39 -4.46 15.36
C PHE A 44 -0.43 -5.76 15.29
N GLY A 45 0.16 -6.88 15.76
CA GLY A 45 -0.49 -8.18 15.79
C GLY A 45 -0.17 -9.07 14.59
N PHE A 46 0.94 -8.80 13.89
CA PHE A 46 1.45 -9.74 12.89
C PHE A 46 2.16 -10.90 13.57
N GLU A 47 1.90 -12.10 13.08
CA GLU A 47 2.66 -13.30 13.47
C GLU A 47 3.96 -13.33 12.64
N ILE A 48 5.11 -13.41 13.35
CA ILE A 48 6.44 -13.41 12.72
C ILE A 48 7.05 -14.82 12.78
N ASP A 49 6.65 -15.62 13.75
CA ASP A 49 7.20 -16.96 13.95
C ASP A 49 6.45 -17.97 13.09
N HIS A 50 7.08 -18.39 12.00
CA HIS A 50 6.61 -19.49 11.17
C HIS A 50 7.45 -20.71 11.46
N GLY A 51 6.79 -21.82 11.85
CA GLY A 51 7.45 -23.08 12.24
C GLY A 51 8.49 -23.54 11.23
N GLU A 52 9.51 -24.26 11.72
CA GLU A 52 10.69 -24.71 10.96
C GLU A 52 10.39 -25.65 9.77
N ASN A 53 9.16 -26.19 9.69
CA ASN A 53 8.78 -27.17 8.67
C ASN A 53 7.89 -26.52 7.59
N GLY A 54 8.30 -26.61 6.33
CA GLY A 54 7.52 -26.18 5.17
C GLY A 54 8.29 -25.27 4.21
N ARG A 55 7.59 -24.74 3.21
CA ARG A 55 8.15 -23.73 2.31
C ARG A 55 8.36 -22.43 3.10
N PRO A 56 9.54 -21.80 2.99
CA PRO A 56 9.78 -20.51 3.65
C PRO A 56 8.70 -19.48 3.29
N ALA A 57 8.11 -18.88 4.31
CA ALA A 57 7.13 -17.80 4.14
C ALA A 57 7.83 -16.48 3.81
N TYR A 58 7.12 -15.61 3.09
CA TYR A 58 7.57 -14.22 2.96
C TYR A 58 7.45 -13.51 4.31
N HIS A 59 8.44 -12.68 4.62
CA HIS A 59 8.36 -11.88 5.83
C HIS A 59 7.20 -10.87 5.73
N PRO A 60 6.40 -10.65 6.80
CA PRO A 60 5.27 -9.72 6.73
C PRO A 60 5.64 -8.30 6.30
N LYS A 61 6.85 -7.81 6.60
CA LYS A 61 7.34 -6.52 6.07
C LYS A 61 7.37 -6.49 4.55
N ASP A 62 7.87 -7.57 3.92
CA ASP A 62 7.98 -7.64 2.46
C ASP A 62 6.61 -7.63 1.79
N LEU A 63 5.59 -8.22 2.43
CA LEU A 63 4.23 -8.17 1.91
C LEU A 63 3.52 -6.84 2.23
N LEU A 64 3.88 -6.17 3.33
CA LEU A 64 3.31 -4.89 3.72
C LEU A 64 3.78 -3.74 2.83
N LYS A 65 5.04 -3.73 2.39
CA LYS A 65 5.62 -2.72 1.50
C LYS A 65 4.81 -2.53 0.20
N PRO A 66 4.52 -3.59 -0.60
CA PRO A 66 3.72 -3.46 -1.82
C PRO A 66 2.25 -3.09 -1.55
N PHE A 67 1.71 -3.39 -0.37
CA PHE A 67 0.39 -2.92 0.02
C PHE A 67 0.35 -1.40 0.17
N ILE A 68 1.31 -0.83 0.89
CA ILE A 68 1.40 0.63 1.07
C ILE A 68 1.63 1.30 -0.28
N TYR A 69 2.54 0.77 -1.09
CA TYR A 69 2.76 1.23 -2.46
C TYR A 69 1.48 1.19 -3.29
N GLY A 70 0.75 0.08 -3.23
CA GLY A 70 -0.52 -0.10 -3.95
C GLY A 70 -1.59 0.91 -3.51
N TYR A 71 -1.66 1.24 -2.24
CA TYR A 71 -2.55 2.28 -1.74
C TYR A 71 -2.22 3.66 -2.32
N MET A 72 -0.94 4.04 -2.30
CA MET A 72 -0.48 5.33 -2.83
C MET A 72 -0.75 5.43 -4.34
N ASN A 73 -0.50 4.35 -5.07
CA ASN A 73 -0.62 4.28 -6.53
C ASN A 73 -1.98 3.76 -7.04
N LYS A 74 -2.99 3.63 -6.17
CA LYS A 74 -4.35 3.16 -6.50
C LYS A 74 -4.38 1.76 -7.13
N ILE A 75 -3.41 0.92 -6.81
CA ILE A 75 -3.34 -0.48 -7.24
C ILE A 75 -4.03 -1.34 -6.19
N ARG A 76 -5.24 -1.80 -6.50
CA ARG A 76 -6.12 -2.50 -5.55
C ARG A 76 -6.08 -4.02 -5.66
N SER A 77 -5.80 -4.54 -6.85
CA SER A 77 -5.84 -5.97 -7.16
C SER A 77 -4.53 -6.66 -6.77
N SER A 78 -4.61 -7.80 -6.10
CA SER A 78 -3.46 -8.65 -5.76
C SER A 78 -2.76 -9.16 -7.02
N ARG A 79 -3.50 -9.51 -8.07
CA ARG A 79 -2.93 -9.90 -9.37
C ARG A 79 -2.14 -8.77 -10.01
N ARG A 80 -2.62 -7.53 -9.87
CA ARG A 80 -1.88 -6.39 -10.38
C ARG A 80 -0.62 -6.12 -9.56
N LEU A 81 -0.65 -6.27 -8.25
CA LEU A 81 0.54 -6.16 -7.40
C LEU A 81 1.58 -7.25 -7.77
N GLU A 82 1.15 -8.48 -8.02
CA GLU A 82 2.02 -9.53 -8.56
C GLU A 82 2.65 -9.12 -9.90
N GLN A 83 1.87 -8.54 -10.83
CA GLN A 83 2.41 -8.05 -12.10
C GLN A 83 3.41 -6.91 -11.89
N GLU A 84 3.13 -5.97 -10.99
CA GLU A 84 4.04 -4.88 -10.69
C GLU A 84 5.36 -5.38 -10.07
N SER A 85 5.33 -6.43 -9.23
CA SER A 85 6.56 -7.02 -8.67
C SER A 85 7.51 -7.60 -9.73
N LYS A 86 7.01 -7.86 -10.95
CA LYS A 86 7.78 -8.43 -12.06
C LYS A 86 8.24 -7.40 -13.11
N ARG A 87 7.64 -6.19 -13.12
CA ARG A 87 7.83 -5.21 -14.20
C ARG A 87 8.08 -3.78 -13.74
N ASN A 88 7.71 -3.45 -12.52
CA ASN A 88 7.85 -2.11 -11.98
C ASN A 88 9.10 -2.04 -11.11
N ILE A 89 10.07 -1.20 -11.52
CA ILE A 89 11.37 -1.10 -10.87
C ILE A 89 11.25 -0.68 -9.40
N GLU A 90 10.29 0.17 -9.06
CA GLU A 90 10.03 0.63 -7.70
C GLU A 90 9.57 -0.52 -6.80
N VAL A 91 8.64 -1.35 -7.29
CA VAL A 91 8.15 -2.52 -6.55
C VAL A 91 9.22 -3.60 -6.47
N MET A 92 10.01 -3.80 -7.54
CA MET A 92 11.15 -4.71 -7.53
C MET A 92 12.18 -4.30 -6.49
N TRP A 93 12.44 -3.01 -6.37
CA TRP A 93 13.36 -2.46 -5.36
C TRP A 93 12.81 -2.68 -3.94
N LEU A 94 11.56 -2.31 -3.69
CA LEU A 94 10.88 -2.50 -2.39
C LEU A 94 10.91 -3.95 -1.91
N LEU A 95 10.78 -4.89 -2.85
CA LEU A 95 10.72 -6.32 -2.58
C LEU A 95 12.09 -7.01 -2.69
N SER A 96 13.16 -6.28 -2.94
CA SER A 96 14.49 -6.87 -3.20
C SER A 96 14.42 -8.01 -4.24
N ASN A 97 13.68 -7.80 -5.33
CA ASN A 97 13.39 -8.78 -6.39
C ASN A 97 12.56 -10.00 -5.96
N LEU A 98 11.96 -10.01 -4.78
CA LEU A 98 10.99 -11.04 -4.43
C LEU A 98 9.72 -10.89 -5.29
N GLN A 99 9.14 -12.00 -5.68
CA GLN A 99 7.95 -12.04 -6.56
C GLN A 99 6.84 -12.87 -5.91
N PRO A 100 6.16 -12.34 -4.87
CA PRO A 100 5.03 -13.03 -4.28
C PRO A 100 3.91 -13.16 -5.30
N ASP A 101 3.28 -14.33 -5.38
CA ASP A 101 2.11 -14.56 -6.20
C ASP A 101 0.87 -13.87 -5.60
N HIS A 102 -0.17 -13.73 -6.41
CA HIS A 102 -1.40 -13.05 -6.01
C HIS A 102 -2.12 -13.74 -4.86
N ASN A 103 -2.03 -15.07 -4.76
CA ASN A 103 -2.62 -15.84 -3.65
C ASN A 103 -1.92 -15.51 -2.34
N THR A 104 -0.58 -15.46 -2.34
CA THR A 104 0.21 -15.03 -1.17
C THR A 104 -0.19 -13.63 -0.72
N ILE A 105 -0.29 -12.68 -1.68
CA ILE A 105 -0.68 -11.30 -1.40
C ILE A 105 -2.12 -11.22 -0.86
N SER A 106 -3.05 -11.93 -1.48
CA SER A 106 -4.46 -11.97 -1.07
C SER A 106 -4.63 -12.59 0.31
N ASN A 107 -4.00 -13.75 0.56
CA ASN A 107 -4.04 -14.43 1.84
C ASN A 107 -3.47 -13.56 2.96
N PHE A 108 -2.33 -12.89 2.74
CA PHE A 108 -1.76 -11.98 3.71
C PHE A 108 -2.75 -10.90 4.14
N ARG A 109 -3.47 -10.30 3.18
CA ARG A 109 -4.51 -9.29 3.46
C ARG A 109 -5.69 -9.88 4.24
N ARG A 110 -6.18 -11.06 3.81
CA ARG A 110 -7.30 -11.75 4.45
C ARG A 110 -6.99 -12.13 5.89
N ASP A 111 -5.77 -12.59 6.13
CA ASP A 111 -5.37 -13.14 7.42
C ASP A 111 -4.93 -12.03 8.41
N ASN A 112 -4.58 -10.83 7.92
CA ASN A 112 -4.07 -9.74 8.76
C ASN A 112 -4.87 -8.41 8.65
N PRO A 113 -6.22 -8.38 8.57
CA PRO A 113 -6.97 -7.16 8.30
C PRO A 113 -6.80 -6.10 9.39
N GLU A 114 -6.85 -6.51 10.66
CA GLU A 114 -6.72 -5.59 11.79
C GLU A 114 -5.29 -5.06 11.98
N ALA A 115 -4.29 -5.89 11.72
CA ALA A 115 -2.89 -5.48 11.76
C ALA A 115 -2.59 -4.43 10.67
N ILE A 116 -3.02 -4.69 9.44
CA ILE A 116 -2.89 -3.76 8.31
C ILE A 116 -3.59 -2.44 8.62
N LYS A 117 -4.82 -2.49 9.15
CA LYS A 117 -5.57 -1.29 9.55
C LYS A 117 -4.79 -0.45 10.58
N LYS A 118 -4.21 -1.08 11.61
CA LYS A 118 -3.41 -0.38 12.62
C LYS A 118 -2.18 0.29 11.99
N VAL A 119 -1.49 -0.36 11.07
CA VAL A 119 -0.36 0.23 10.35
C VAL A 119 -0.81 1.46 9.55
N PHE A 120 -1.94 1.40 8.84
CA PHE A 120 -2.46 2.58 8.13
C PHE A 120 -2.83 3.72 9.08
N MET A 121 -3.36 3.43 10.26
CA MET A 121 -3.59 4.48 11.26
C MET A 121 -2.28 5.13 11.74
N GLU A 122 -1.19 4.38 11.80
CA GLU A 122 0.12 4.93 12.16
C GLU A 122 0.66 5.86 11.07
N THR A 123 0.49 5.55 9.78
CA THR A 123 0.85 6.48 8.70
C THR A 123 0.11 7.81 8.83
N VAL A 124 -1.18 7.78 9.18
CA VAL A 124 -1.97 8.99 9.40
C VAL A 124 -1.44 9.81 10.59
N LYS A 125 -1.04 9.16 11.68
CA LYS A 125 -0.44 9.84 12.83
C LYS A 125 0.87 10.54 12.47
N ILE A 126 1.74 9.85 11.71
CA ILE A 126 3.00 10.41 11.22
C ILE A 126 2.72 11.61 10.30
N ALA A 127 1.80 11.48 9.37
CA ALA A 127 1.42 12.57 8.48
C ALA A 127 0.86 13.79 9.25
N ASN A 128 0.08 13.56 10.32
CA ASN A 128 -0.37 14.62 11.20
C ASN A 128 0.77 15.26 12.01
N TYR A 129 1.70 14.46 12.50
CA TYR A 129 2.86 14.96 13.24
C TYR A 129 3.71 15.92 12.40
N PHE A 130 3.89 15.60 11.12
CA PHE A 130 4.61 16.46 10.18
C PHE A 130 3.72 17.56 9.55
N ASN A 131 2.47 17.74 10.00
CA ASN A 131 1.51 18.69 9.43
C ASN A 131 1.29 18.52 7.91
N LEU A 132 1.48 17.30 7.39
CA LEU A 132 1.26 16.98 5.97
C LEU A 132 -0.23 16.87 5.63
N ILE A 133 -1.07 16.58 6.63
CA ILE A 133 -2.53 16.59 6.48
C ILE A 133 -3.01 17.96 6.88
N GLY A 134 -3.21 18.83 5.90
CA GLY A 134 -3.88 20.12 6.11
C GLY A 134 -5.33 19.87 6.54
N ALA A 135 -5.61 19.95 7.84
CA ALA A 135 -6.95 19.73 8.41
C ALA A 135 -7.99 20.80 7.99
N THR A 136 -7.71 21.62 6.97
CA THR A 136 -8.57 22.73 6.55
C THR A 136 -9.65 22.35 5.55
N LEU A 137 -9.55 21.22 4.85
CA LEU A 137 -10.58 20.80 3.90
C LEU A 137 -10.67 19.28 3.78
N ILE A 138 -11.67 18.65 4.41
CA ILE A 138 -12.09 17.29 4.07
C ILE A 138 -13.19 17.41 3.02
N ALA A 139 -12.86 17.23 1.74
CA ALA A 139 -13.83 17.10 0.69
C ALA A 139 -14.35 15.65 0.67
N GLY A 140 -15.54 15.44 1.23
CA GLY A 140 -16.30 14.21 0.98
C GLY A 140 -16.89 14.29 -0.42
N ASP A 141 -16.60 13.30 -1.26
CA ASP A 141 -17.20 13.17 -2.58
C ASP A 141 -18.73 13.05 -2.44
N SER A 142 -19.46 13.92 -3.15
CA SER A 142 -20.91 14.01 -3.30
C SER A 142 -21.72 14.99 -2.44
N THR A 143 -21.12 16.01 -1.81
CA THR A 143 -21.97 17.06 -1.22
C THR A 143 -21.49 18.44 -1.63
N LYS A 144 -22.31 19.18 -2.39
CA LYS A 144 -22.11 20.60 -2.67
C LYS A 144 -22.17 21.39 -1.36
N PHE A 145 -21.06 21.75 -0.76
CA PHE A 145 -21.02 22.69 0.34
C PHE A 145 -21.04 24.11 -0.20
N ARG A 146 -22.12 24.83 0.04
CA ARG A 146 -22.13 26.30 -0.10
C ARG A 146 -21.24 26.86 1.01
N ALA A 147 -20.25 27.64 0.61
CA ALA A 147 -19.43 28.42 1.51
C ALA A 147 -20.32 29.45 2.24
N GLN A 148 -20.80 29.11 3.41
CA GLN A 148 -21.30 30.08 4.38
C GLN A 148 -20.55 29.83 5.70
N ASN A 149 -19.96 30.92 6.19
CA ASN A 149 -19.30 31.01 7.49
C ASN A 149 -20.31 30.58 8.59
N SER A 150 -20.38 29.30 8.91
CA SER A 150 -21.29 28.77 9.90
C SER A 150 -20.50 28.13 11.03
N LYS A 151 -21.02 28.24 12.24
CA LYS A 151 -20.60 27.65 13.53
C LYS A 151 -20.29 26.13 13.50
N LYS A 152 -20.18 25.52 12.29
CA LYS A 152 -19.90 24.08 12.07
C LYS A 152 -18.43 23.73 12.10
N ASN A 153 -17.51 24.71 12.11
CA ASN A 153 -16.06 24.44 12.14
C ASN A 153 -15.47 24.28 13.55
N ASN A 154 -16.29 24.23 14.59
CA ASN A 154 -15.82 23.86 15.91
C ASN A 154 -15.75 22.34 16.01
N PHE A 155 -14.55 21.79 15.86
CA PHE A 155 -14.23 20.41 16.20
C PHE A 155 -14.25 20.25 17.72
N ASN A 156 -15.33 19.66 18.24
CA ASN A 156 -15.35 19.17 19.61
C ASN A 156 -15.05 17.66 19.61
N GLU A 157 -14.66 17.10 20.75
CA GLU A 157 -14.29 15.67 20.89
C GLU A 157 -15.33 14.72 20.27
N LYS A 158 -16.63 15.01 20.43
CA LYS A 158 -17.71 14.19 19.84
C LYS A 158 -17.72 14.19 18.30
N LYS A 159 -17.31 15.27 17.66
CA LYS A 159 -17.20 15.34 16.20
C LYS A 159 -15.97 14.62 15.69
N ILE A 160 -14.86 14.73 16.41
CA ILE A 160 -13.63 14.02 16.11
C ILE A 160 -13.87 12.51 16.21
N SER A 161 -14.51 12.05 17.28
CA SER A 161 -14.83 10.64 17.47
C SER A 161 -15.74 10.10 16.36
N ARG A 162 -16.77 10.85 15.95
CA ARG A 162 -17.64 10.46 14.82
C ARG A 162 -16.89 10.42 13.48
N HIS A 163 -15.95 11.34 13.27
CA HIS A 163 -15.13 11.33 12.04
C HIS A 163 -14.16 10.17 12.01
N LEU A 164 -13.55 9.83 13.14
CA LEU A 164 -12.70 8.65 13.26
C LEU A 164 -13.50 7.36 13.02
N GLU A 165 -14.69 7.25 13.61
CA GLU A 165 -15.60 6.13 13.37
C GLU A 165 -16.02 6.02 11.90
N TYR A 166 -16.35 7.13 11.25
CA TYR A 166 -16.65 7.16 9.82
C TYR A 166 -15.46 6.68 8.96
N ILE A 167 -14.25 7.16 9.25
CA ILE A 167 -13.03 6.73 8.55
C ILE A 167 -12.77 5.24 8.78
N GLN A 168 -12.96 4.75 10.00
CA GLN A 168 -12.81 3.33 10.33
C GLN A 168 -13.80 2.46 9.55
N ASN A 169 -15.07 2.87 9.49
CA ASN A 169 -16.09 2.15 8.74
C ASN A 169 -15.79 2.15 7.23
N LYS A 170 -15.34 3.27 6.69
CA LYS A 170 -14.96 3.36 5.26
C LYS A 170 -13.72 2.50 4.92
N LEU A 171 -12.75 2.42 5.80
CA LEU A 171 -11.62 1.50 5.64
C LEU A 171 -12.08 0.03 5.68
N GLN A 172 -13.04 -0.28 6.53
CA GLN A 172 -13.58 -1.63 6.64
C GLN A 172 -14.40 -2.01 5.40
N GLU A 173 -15.28 -1.13 4.91
CA GLU A 173 -16.00 -1.30 3.64
C GLU A 173 -15.03 -1.49 2.46
N TYR A 174 -13.97 -0.69 2.40
CA TYR A 174 -12.98 -0.78 1.36
C TYR A 174 -12.23 -2.12 1.38
N ASN A 175 -11.81 -2.58 2.55
CA ASN A 175 -11.14 -3.87 2.69
C ASN A 175 -12.07 -5.04 2.35
N GLN A 176 -13.35 -4.96 2.70
CA GLN A 176 -14.35 -5.95 2.31
C GLN A 176 -14.57 -5.98 0.79
N ALA A 177 -14.69 -4.80 0.16
CA ALA A 177 -14.85 -4.70 -1.29
C ALA A 177 -13.63 -5.27 -2.04
N LEU A 178 -12.42 -5.09 -1.49
CA LEU A 178 -11.21 -5.69 -2.04
C LEU A 178 -11.21 -7.22 -1.91
N ALA A 179 -11.62 -7.74 -0.76
CA ALA A 179 -11.71 -9.18 -0.53
C ALA A 179 -12.75 -9.84 -1.45
N GLN A 180 -13.90 -9.20 -1.68
CA GLN A 180 -14.91 -9.67 -2.63
C GLN A 180 -14.40 -9.65 -4.07
N SER A 181 -13.69 -8.59 -4.49
CA SER A 181 -13.16 -8.50 -5.86
C SER A 181 -12.08 -9.54 -6.18
N ASP A 182 -11.42 -10.09 -5.17
CA ASP A 182 -10.48 -11.20 -5.34
C ASP A 182 -11.23 -12.55 -5.39
N GLY A 183 -12.30 -12.73 -4.61
CA GLY A 183 -13.14 -13.92 -4.61
C GLY A 183 -13.93 -14.13 -5.91
N ASP A 184 -14.58 -13.09 -6.42
CA ASP A 184 -15.40 -13.16 -7.65
C ASP A 184 -14.59 -13.56 -8.91
N LYS A 185 -13.26 -13.47 -8.87
CA LYS A 185 -12.37 -13.87 -9.95
C LYS A 185 -11.86 -15.30 -9.83
N GLU A 186 -11.78 -15.86 -8.63
CA GLU A 186 -11.46 -17.27 -8.42
C GLU A 186 -12.59 -18.17 -8.92
N ASP A 187 -13.85 -17.79 -8.68
CA ASP A 187 -15.02 -18.58 -9.12
C ASP A 187 -15.18 -18.67 -10.65
N ILE A 188 -14.58 -17.78 -11.42
CA ILE A 188 -14.65 -17.76 -12.89
C ILE A 188 -13.54 -18.61 -13.52
N GLU A 189 -12.38 -18.74 -12.89
CA GLU A 189 -11.26 -19.54 -13.43
C GLU A 189 -11.40 -21.04 -13.13
N ASP A 190 -12.12 -21.43 -12.07
CA ASP A 190 -12.41 -22.84 -11.77
C ASP A 190 -13.54 -23.41 -12.66
N GLN A 191 -14.18 -22.60 -13.52
CA GLN A 191 -15.25 -23.01 -14.45
C GLN A 191 -14.82 -23.05 -15.93
N ILE A 192 -13.54 -22.81 -16.24
CA ILE A 192 -12.99 -22.94 -17.60
C ILE A 192 -11.96 -24.07 -17.67
#